data_8945381e6b36610a0b8e8d35ee110608
#
_entry.id   8945381e6b36610a0b8e8d35ee110608
#
_cell.length_a   1.000
_cell.length_b   1.000
_cell.length_c   1.000
_cell.angle_alpha   90.00
_cell.angle_beta   90.00
_cell.angle_gamma   90.00
#
_symmetry.space_group_name_H-M   'P 1'
#
loop_
_entity.id
_entity.type
_entity.pdbx_description
1 polymer ?
#
loop_
_entity_poly.entity_id
_entity_poly.type
_entity_poly.pdbx_seq_one_letter_code
_entity_poly.pdbx_strand_id
1 'polypeptide(L)'
;MALLKNSGETAVEWVEINTPNELNSQLAQTIIDGYTKYLTIKDPMLAMGAFNEFKILCALKIGPYGANSVNHQAEQILQRKNLIGDNPAGGHSWYRGRPVMITRNDYSLGLYNGDIGITLPDPDAADNKLHVYFQDASGDVRRFLPHRLPEHETVYAMTVHKSQGSEFDRVVLILPDKDYPLMTRELIYTGLTRARQKVSVWGTEPVLTTAISRKIERSSGLREALWE
;
A
#
# COMPACT_ATOMS: atom_id res chain seq x y z
N MET A 1 -3.72 -19.18 16.14
CA MET A 1 -2.70 -19.82 15.27
C MET A 1 -3.20 -21.07 14.54
N ALA A 2 -3.92 -21.99 15.16
CA ALA A 2 -4.43 -23.19 14.44
C ALA A 2 -5.34 -22.87 13.25
N LEU A 3 -6.19 -21.84 13.33
CA LEU A 3 -7.08 -21.39 12.26
C LEU A 3 -6.35 -20.76 11.07
N LEU A 4 -5.16 -20.17 11.29
CA LEU A 4 -4.35 -19.53 10.24
C LEU A 4 -3.50 -20.53 9.44
N LYS A 5 -3.24 -21.72 10.00
CA LYS A 5 -2.41 -22.77 9.40
C LYS A 5 -3.20 -23.78 8.55
N ASN A 6 -4.53 -23.77 8.63
CA ASN A 6 -5.38 -24.64 7.81
C ASN A 6 -5.71 -23.95 6.48
N SER A 7 -4.87 -24.13 5.50
CA SER A 7 -4.92 -23.55 4.15
C SER A 7 -5.90 -24.27 3.21
N GLY A 8 -7.18 -24.29 3.56
CA GLY A 8 -8.24 -24.69 2.63
C GLY A 8 -9.32 -23.62 2.60
N GLU A 9 -9.41 -22.84 1.52
CA GLU A 9 -10.47 -21.81 1.25
C GLU A 9 -10.71 -20.77 2.36
N THR A 10 -9.74 -20.46 3.22
CA THR A 10 -9.90 -19.45 4.26
C THR A 10 -9.59 -18.06 3.70
N ALA A 11 -10.43 -17.08 4.08
CA ALA A 11 -10.19 -15.65 3.77
C ALA A 11 -8.88 -15.11 4.38
N VAL A 12 -8.24 -15.86 5.28
CA VAL A 12 -7.01 -15.50 5.99
C VAL A 12 -5.95 -16.58 5.76
N GLU A 13 -4.79 -16.16 5.27
CA GLU A 13 -3.62 -17.00 5.02
C GLU A 13 -2.44 -16.53 5.88
N TRP A 14 -1.64 -17.47 6.37
CA TRP A 14 -0.39 -17.19 7.09
C TRP A 14 0.81 -17.63 6.26
N VAL A 15 1.80 -16.73 6.13
CA VAL A 15 3.09 -17.00 5.48
C VAL A 15 4.21 -16.68 6.47
N GLU A 16 4.98 -17.69 6.85
CA GLU A 16 6.13 -17.52 7.72
C GLU A 16 7.25 -16.82 6.95
N ILE A 17 7.72 -15.69 7.49
CA ILE A 17 8.82 -14.89 6.93
C ILE A 17 9.77 -14.55 8.07
N ASN A 18 10.95 -15.15 8.06
CA ASN A 18 11.94 -15.01 9.12
C ASN A 18 13.07 -14.03 8.74
N THR A 19 13.31 -13.84 7.46
CA THR A 19 14.42 -13.03 6.97
C THR A 19 14.00 -12.07 5.86
N PRO A 20 14.72 -10.94 5.67
CA PRO A 20 14.49 -10.05 4.54
C PRO A 20 14.65 -10.73 3.17
N ASN A 21 15.51 -11.75 3.05
CA ASN A 21 15.69 -12.49 1.80
C ASN A 21 14.47 -13.35 1.47
N GLU A 22 13.86 -14.00 2.45
CA GLU A 22 12.59 -14.71 2.28
C GLU A 22 11.48 -13.75 1.85
N LEU A 23 11.39 -12.57 2.51
CA LEU A 23 10.44 -11.52 2.13
C LEU A 23 10.63 -11.11 0.66
N ASN A 24 11.87 -10.83 0.24
CA ASN A 24 12.17 -10.42 -1.13
C ASN A 24 11.75 -11.48 -2.16
N SER A 25 12.00 -12.75 -1.85
CA SER A 25 11.62 -13.87 -2.72
C SER A 25 10.11 -13.98 -2.86
N GLN A 26 9.39 -13.88 -1.75
CA GLN A 26 7.92 -13.97 -1.73
C GLN A 26 7.25 -12.76 -2.38
N LEU A 27 7.81 -11.55 -2.18
CA LEU A 27 7.32 -10.32 -2.79
C LEU A 27 7.35 -10.36 -4.31
N ALA A 28 8.36 -11.01 -4.92
CA ALA A 28 8.55 -10.98 -6.36
C ALA A 28 7.31 -11.46 -7.12
N GLN A 29 6.81 -12.65 -6.80
CA GLN A 29 5.62 -13.19 -7.46
C GLN A 29 4.35 -12.43 -7.04
N THR A 30 4.22 -12.11 -5.76
CA THR A 30 3.05 -11.41 -5.22
C THR A 30 2.84 -10.04 -5.84
N ILE A 31 3.91 -9.28 -6.09
CA ILE A 31 3.86 -7.98 -6.75
C ILE A 31 3.44 -8.13 -8.22
N ILE A 32 4.00 -9.11 -8.92
CA ILE A 32 3.63 -9.38 -10.31
C ILE A 32 2.13 -9.72 -10.39
N ASP A 33 1.68 -10.69 -9.60
CA ASP A 33 0.29 -11.16 -9.61
C ASP A 33 -0.70 -10.07 -9.15
N GLY A 34 -0.26 -9.22 -8.21
CA GLY A 34 -1.10 -8.16 -7.67
C GLY A 34 -1.25 -6.96 -8.59
N TYR A 35 -0.20 -6.61 -9.35
CA TYR A 35 -0.16 -5.34 -10.07
C TYR A 35 -0.16 -5.43 -11.59
N THR A 36 0.09 -6.60 -12.19
CA THR A 36 0.10 -6.74 -13.67
C THR A 36 -1.22 -6.32 -14.29
N LYS A 37 -2.35 -6.66 -13.66
CA LYS A 37 -3.69 -6.36 -14.20
C LYS A 37 -3.85 -4.86 -14.50
N TYR A 38 -3.65 -3.99 -13.52
CA TYR A 38 -3.86 -2.55 -13.73
C TYR A 38 -2.83 -1.93 -14.69
N LEU A 39 -1.59 -2.46 -14.73
CA LEU A 39 -0.53 -1.96 -15.62
C LEU A 39 -0.84 -2.17 -17.09
N THR A 40 -1.70 -3.12 -17.43
CA THR A 40 -2.13 -3.37 -18.83
C THR A 40 -3.29 -2.48 -19.26
N ILE A 41 -4.01 -1.89 -18.32
CA ILE A 41 -5.20 -1.08 -18.57
C ILE A 41 -4.79 0.32 -19.03
N LYS A 42 -5.48 0.85 -20.04
CA LYS A 42 -5.25 2.21 -20.57
C LYS A 42 -6.25 3.22 -20.01
N ASP A 43 -7.46 2.78 -19.73
CA ASP A 43 -8.51 3.62 -19.15
C ASP A 43 -8.20 3.97 -17.69
N PRO A 44 -8.16 5.25 -17.32
CA PRO A 44 -7.76 5.65 -15.96
C PRO A 44 -8.69 5.14 -14.85
N MET A 45 -10.01 5.14 -15.08
CA MET A 45 -10.98 4.68 -14.08
C MET A 45 -10.86 3.19 -13.85
N LEU A 46 -10.76 2.41 -14.92
CA LEU A 46 -10.59 0.96 -14.83
C LEU A 46 -9.22 0.59 -14.23
N ALA A 47 -8.16 1.34 -14.54
CA ALA A 47 -6.84 1.13 -13.97
C ALA A 47 -6.83 1.39 -12.45
N MET A 48 -7.46 2.48 -11.98
CA MET A 48 -7.61 2.77 -10.55
C MET A 48 -8.45 1.70 -9.84
N GLY A 49 -9.55 1.26 -10.45
CA GLY A 49 -10.36 0.15 -9.94
C GLY A 49 -9.53 -1.12 -9.76
N ALA A 50 -8.80 -1.53 -10.80
CA ALA A 50 -7.94 -2.73 -10.76
C ALA A 50 -6.76 -2.59 -9.78
N PHE A 51 -6.20 -1.38 -9.61
CA PHE A 51 -5.16 -1.11 -8.62
C PHE A 51 -5.68 -1.26 -7.17
N ASN A 52 -6.95 -0.93 -6.94
CA ASN A 52 -7.59 -1.06 -5.63
C ASN A 52 -8.04 -2.50 -5.30
N GLU A 53 -7.95 -3.46 -6.25
CA GLU A 53 -8.23 -4.87 -5.95
C GLU A 53 -7.14 -5.49 -5.04
N PHE A 54 -5.91 -4.95 -5.07
CA PHE A 54 -4.79 -5.52 -4.31
C PHE A 54 -3.96 -4.43 -3.62
N LYS A 55 -3.56 -4.69 -2.37
CA LYS A 55 -2.68 -3.76 -1.63
C LYS A 55 -1.72 -4.51 -0.69
N ILE A 56 -0.49 -4.00 -0.60
CA ILE A 56 0.49 -4.42 0.40
C ILE A 56 0.45 -3.39 1.55
N LEU A 57 0.19 -3.87 2.75
CA LEU A 57 0.19 -3.09 3.98
C LEU A 57 1.39 -3.49 4.84
N CYS A 58 2.13 -2.52 5.32
CA CYS A 58 3.27 -2.74 6.21
C CYS A 58 2.97 -2.19 7.60
N ALA A 59 3.36 -2.92 8.63
CA ALA A 59 3.29 -2.40 10.00
C ALA A 59 4.23 -1.20 10.19
N LEU A 60 5.39 -1.19 9.51
CA LEU A 60 6.43 -0.16 9.59
C LEU A 60 6.47 0.71 8.32
N LYS A 61 6.97 1.96 8.46
CA LYS A 61 7.30 2.82 7.32
C LYS A 61 8.72 2.56 6.80
N ILE A 62 9.68 2.37 7.71
CA ILE A 62 11.13 2.29 7.43
C ILE A 62 11.65 0.90 7.81
N GLY A 63 12.78 0.51 7.24
CA GLY A 63 13.42 -0.78 7.45
C GLY A 63 13.08 -1.82 6.38
N PRO A 64 13.69 -3.01 6.42
CA PRO A 64 13.52 -4.03 5.38
C PRO A 64 12.06 -4.47 5.16
N TYR A 65 11.26 -4.48 6.22
CA TYR A 65 9.84 -4.82 6.21
C TYR A 65 8.92 -3.58 6.12
N GLY A 66 9.51 -2.40 5.91
CA GLY A 66 8.79 -1.13 5.87
C GLY A 66 8.26 -0.79 4.48
N ALA A 67 7.20 0.01 4.43
CA ALA A 67 6.54 0.42 3.19
C ALA A 67 7.50 1.07 2.18
N ASN A 68 8.49 1.86 2.65
CA ASN A 68 9.47 2.49 1.76
C ASN A 68 10.32 1.45 1.01
N SER A 69 10.84 0.43 1.71
CA SER A 69 11.65 -0.62 1.10
C SER A 69 10.80 -1.49 0.16
N VAL A 70 9.56 -1.81 0.55
CA VAL A 70 8.64 -2.60 -0.28
C VAL A 70 8.26 -1.84 -1.55
N ASN A 71 8.03 -0.53 -1.49
CA ASN A 71 7.79 0.30 -2.68
C ASN A 71 8.98 0.27 -3.65
N HIS A 72 10.19 0.44 -3.12
CA HIS A 72 11.40 0.38 -3.94
C HIS A 72 11.58 -1.00 -4.60
N GLN A 73 11.35 -2.08 -3.85
CA GLN A 73 11.40 -3.44 -4.39
C GLN A 73 10.32 -3.68 -5.45
N ALA A 74 9.11 -3.14 -5.24
CA ALA A 74 8.03 -3.25 -6.21
C ALA A 74 8.43 -2.62 -7.55
N GLU A 75 9.00 -1.41 -7.54
CA GLU A 75 9.51 -0.76 -8.74
C GLU A 75 10.60 -1.61 -9.44
N GLN A 76 11.58 -2.11 -8.68
CA GLN A 76 12.64 -2.95 -9.23
C GLN A 76 12.12 -4.27 -9.85
N ILE A 77 11.17 -4.93 -9.18
CA ILE A 77 10.59 -6.19 -9.67
C ILE A 77 9.81 -5.96 -10.96
N LEU A 78 8.94 -4.95 -10.97
CA LEU A 78 8.12 -4.61 -12.13
C LEU A 78 8.96 -4.15 -13.31
N GLN A 79 10.04 -3.40 -13.07
CA GLN A 79 11.00 -2.97 -14.08
C GLN A 79 11.75 -4.16 -14.69
N ARG A 80 12.30 -5.07 -13.85
CA ARG A 80 12.98 -6.30 -14.34
C ARG A 80 12.07 -7.21 -15.19
N LYS A 81 10.77 -7.12 -14.98
CA LYS A 81 9.75 -7.84 -15.75
C LYS A 81 9.24 -7.05 -16.96
N ASN A 82 9.80 -5.87 -17.24
CA ASN A 82 9.37 -4.96 -18.31
C ASN A 82 7.88 -4.58 -18.23
N LEU A 83 7.30 -4.58 -17.01
CA LEU A 83 5.92 -4.17 -16.76
C LEU A 83 5.79 -2.66 -16.58
N ILE A 84 6.86 -2.00 -16.16
CA ILE A 84 7.00 -0.54 -16.09
C ILE A 84 8.25 -0.10 -16.84
N GLY A 85 8.28 1.15 -17.31
CA GLY A 85 9.45 1.73 -17.99
C GLY A 85 10.64 1.91 -17.05
N ASP A 86 11.81 2.16 -17.65
CA ASP A 86 13.03 2.44 -16.90
C ASP A 86 12.85 3.63 -15.97
N ASN A 87 13.23 3.44 -14.71
CA ASN A 87 13.35 4.49 -13.70
C ASN A 87 14.85 4.68 -13.40
N PRO A 88 15.57 5.47 -14.23
CA PRO A 88 17.04 5.47 -14.27
C PRO A 88 17.72 5.96 -12.99
N ALA A 89 17.00 6.45 -12.00
CA ALA A 89 17.61 7.13 -10.85
C ALA A 89 17.13 6.69 -9.47
N GLY A 90 16.32 5.65 -9.34
CA GLY A 90 15.83 5.21 -8.02
C GLY A 90 15.13 6.33 -7.22
N GLY A 91 14.63 7.34 -7.89
CA GLY A 91 14.02 8.54 -7.32
C GLY A 91 12.88 9.03 -8.21
N HIS A 92 12.34 10.14 -8.01
CA HIS A 92 11.15 10.80 -8.54
C HIS A 92 10.88 10.78 -10.06
N SER A 93 11.40 9.82 -10.83
CA SER A 93 11.13 9.67 -12.26
C SER A 93 9.68 9.26 -12.50
N TRP A 94 9.04 9.88 -13.49
CA TRP A 94 7.68 9.57 -13.90
C TRP A 94 7.69 8.47 -14.97
N TYR A 95 6.89 7.44 -14.73
CA TYR A 95 6.71 6.32 -15.66
C TYR A 95 5.24 5.92 -15.74
N ARG A 96 4.85 5.29 -16.84
CA ARG A 96 3.51 4.77 -17.02
C ARG A 96 3.19 3.72 -15.95
N GLY A 97 2.05 3.87 -15.30
CA GLY A 97 1.58 2.98 -14.24
C GLY A 97 2.10 3.34 -12.85
N ARG A 98 2.92 4.40 -12.67
CA ARG A 98 3.34 4.80 -11.33
C ARG A 98 2.13 5.19 -10.47
N PRO A 99 1.85 4.45 -9.36
CA PRO A 99 0.85 4.86 -8.40
C PRO A 99 1.46 5.88 -7.44
N VAL A 100 0.77 6.97 -7.20
CA VAL A 100 1.20 8.00 -6.25
C VAL A 100 0.12 8.27 -5.22
N MET A 101 0.54 8.56 -4.00
CA MET A 101 -0.35 9.00 -2.92
C MET A 101 0.07 10.39 -2.48
N ILE A 102 -0.91 11.29 -2.41
CA ILE A 102 -0.70 12.66 -1.89
C ILE A 102 -0.39 12.58 -0.40
N THR A 103 0.63 13.31 0.03
CA THR A 103 1.06 13.33 1.45
C THR A 103 0.80 14.66 2.14
N ARG A 104 0.39 15.69 1.36
CA ARG A 104 0.03 17.02 1.86
C ARG A 104 -1.17 17.57 1.11
N ASN A 105 -2.16 18.09 1.85
CA ASN A 105 -3.34 18.71 1.26
C ASN A 105 -2.99 19.89 0.36
N ASP A 106 -3.62 19.96 -0.80
CA ASP A 106 -3.66 21.13 -1.66
C ASP A 106 -5.11 21.49 -1.97
N TYR A 107 -5.64 22.45 -1.26
CA TYR A 107 -7.03 22.89 -1.39
C TYR A 107 -7.32 23.56 -2.74
N SER A 108 -6.30 24.17 -3.38
CA SER A 108 -6.46 24.82 -4.69
C SER A 108 -6.62 23.80 -5.81
N LEU A 109 -5.98 22.64 -5.69
CA LEU A 109 -6.12 21.53 -6.60
C LEU A 109 -7.23 20.57 -6.18
N GLY A 110 -7.78 20.70 -4.96
CA GLY A 110 -8.74 19.74 -4.38
C GLY A 110 -8.13 18.34 -4.26
N LEU A 111 -6.85 18.27 -3.89
CA LEU A 111 -6.13 17.03 -3.60
C LEU A 111 -5.82 16.96 -2.12
N TYR A 112 -6.10 15.81 -1.51
CA TYR A 112 -5.99 15.62 -0.07
C TYR A 112 -4.99 14.52 0.28
N ASN A 113 -4.43 14.62 1.47
CA ASN A 113 -3.57 13.56 2.02
C ASN A 113 -4.31 12.21 2.04
N GLY A 114 -3.70 11.22 1.39
CA GLY A 114 -4.28 9.89 1.20
C GLY A 114 -4.91 9.67 -0.18
N ASP A 115 -5.15 10.70 -0.98
CA ASP A 115 -5.64 10.52 -2.36
C ASP A 115 -4.61 9.75 -3.18
N ILE A 116 -5.08 8.73 -3.90
CA ILE A 116 -4.24 7.88 -4.73
C ILE A 116 -4.58 8.14 -6.20
N GLY A 117 -3.52 8.39 -6.99
CA GLY A 117 -3.61 8.55 -8.43
C GLY A 117 -2.69 7.61 -9.18
N ILE A 118 -2.98 7.37 -10.45
CA ILE A 118 -2.18 6.53 -11.35
C ILE A 118 -1.69 7.36 -12.53
N THR A 119 -0.40 7.22 -12.84
CA THR A 119 0.25 7.90 -13.95
C THR A 119 0.01 7.14 -15.25
N LEU A 120 -0.66 7.76 -16.22
CA LEU A 120 -0.92 7.16 -17.53
C LEU A 120 -0.65 8.18 -18.64
N PRO A 121 -0.34 7.72 -19.88
CA PRO A 121 -0.32 8.58 -21.05
C PRO A 121 -1.70 9.22 -21.27
N ASP A 122 -1.71 10.48 -21.67
CA ASP A 122 -2.95 11.16 -22.04
C ASP A 122 -3.37 10.70 -23.45
N PRO A 123 -4.54 10.08 -23.61
CA PRO A 123 -5.01 9.62 -24.91
C PRO A 123 -5.31 10.77 -25.89
N ASP A 124 -5.58 11.97 -25.38
CA ASP A 124 -5.87 13.16 -26.17
C ASP A 124 -4.62 13.95 -26.55
N ALA A 125 -3.45 13.64 -25.96
CA ALA A 125 -2.21 14.32 -26.26
C ALA A 125 -1.42 13.60 -27.36
N ALA A 126 -1.07 14.31 -28.41
CA ALA A 126 -0.32 13.77 -29.56
C ALA A 126 1.08 13.24 -29.20
N ASP A 127 1.64 13.65 -28.06
CA ASP A 127 2.99 13.32 -27.59
C ASP A 127 3.03 12.23 -26.51
N ASN A 128 1.93 11.51 -26.25
CA ASN A 128 1.80 10.53 -25.16
C ASN A 128 2.25 11.05 -23.80
N LYS A 129 2.07 12.34 -23.54
CA LYS A 129 2.48 12.98 -22.31
C LYS A 129 1.82 12.34 -21.09
N LEU A 130 2.61 12.10 -20.07
CA LEU A 130 2.11 11.49 -18.83
C LEU A 130 1.28 12.48 -18.02
N HIS A 131 0.12 12.04 -17.56
CA HIS A 131 -0.71 12.70 -16.56
C HIS A 131 -0.95 11.76 -15.39
N VAL A 132 -1.21 12.33 -14.22
CA VAL A 132 -1.65 11.57 -13.06
C VAL A 132 -3.15 11.76 -12.91
N TYR A 133 -3.85 10.65 -12.86
CA TYR A 133 -5.31 10.59 -12.79
C TYR A 133 -5.73 10.24 -11.37
N PHE A 134 -6.63 11.04 -10.81
CA PHE A 134 -7.26 10.82 -9.51
C PHE A 134 -8.76 10.72 -9.68
N GLN A 135 -9.40 9.90 -8.88
CA GLN A 135 -10.85 9.86 -8.77
C GLN A 135 -11.28 10.78 -7.62
N ASP A 136 -12.21 11.68 -7.87
CA ASP A 136 -12.77 12.54 -6.82
C ASP A 136 -13.93 11.87 -6.06
N ALA A 137 -14.47 12.55 -5.07
CA ALA A 137 -15.55 12.04 -4.23
C ALA A 137 -16.88 11.81 -5.00
N SER A 138 -17.07 12.46 -6.15
CA SER A 138 -18.23 12.24 -7.04
C SER A 138 -18.03 11.04 -7.98
N GLY A 139 -16.82 10.48 -8.01
CA GLY A 139 -16.47 9.38 -8.90
C GLY A 139 -15.89 9.83 -10.23
N ASP A 140 -15.77 11.14 -10.47
CA ASP A 140 -15.22 11.69 -11.69
C ASP A 140 -13.69 11.60 -11.70
N VAL A 141 -13.12 11.43 -12.91
CA VAL A 141 -11.68 11.33 -13.09
C VAL A 141 -11.10 12.71 -13.42
N ARG A 142 -10.16 13.15 -12.57
CA ARG A 142 -9.43 14.40 -12.75
C ARG A 142 -8.00 14.10 -13.13
N ARG A 143 -7.42 14.87 -14.06
CA ARG A 143 -6.05 14.69 -14.54
C ARG A 143 -5.16 15.89 -14.20
N PHE A 144 -3.92 15.61 -13.83
CA PHE A 144 -2.93 16.61 -13.45
C PHE A 144 -1.60 16.33 -14.13
N LEU A 145 -0.89 17.37 -14.51
CA LEU A 145 0.51 17.22 -14.93
C LEU A 145 1.36 16.84 -13.72
N PRO A 146 2.30 15.87 -13.86
CA PRO A 146 3.10 15.37 -12.75
C PRO A 146 3.79 16.44 -11.90
N HIS A 147 4.34 17.46 -12.56
CA HIS A 147 5.06 18.56 -11.88
C HIS A 147 4.16 19.55 -11.13
N ARG A 148 2.83 19.44 -11.28
CA ARG A 148 1.85 20.28 -10.56
C ARG A 148 1.33 19.62 -9.30
N LEU A 149 1.68 18.36 -9.05
CA LEU A 149 1.23 17.67 -7.85
C LEU A 149 1.92 18.25 -6.61
N PRO A 150 1.19 18.32 -5.48
CA PRO A 150 1.78 18.62 -4.18
C PRO A 150 2.73 17.49 -3.75
N GLU A 151 3.19 17.53 -2.50
CA GLU A 151 4.01 16.45 -1.94
C GLU A 151 3.30 15.11 -2.07
N HIS A 152 4.01 14.11 -2.60
CA HIS A 152 3.48 12.78 -2.89
C HIS A 152 4.57 11.72 -2.79
N GLU A 153 4.18 10.47 -2.67
CA GLU A 153 5.09 9.31 -2.66
C GLU A 153 4.54 8.19 -3.55
N THR A 154 5.44 7.30 -4.04
CA THR A 154 5.02 6.05 -4.73
C THR A 154 4.33 5.12 -3.75
N VAL A 155 3.22 4.46 -4.16
CA VAL A 155 2.34 3.73 -3.23
C VAL A 155 1.90 2.34 -3.72
N TYR A 156 2.83 1.48 -4.09
CA TYR A 156 2.55 0.05 -4.20
C TYR A 156 2.25 -0.56 -2.82
N ALA A 157 2.99 -0.12 -1.81
CA ALA A 157 2.78 -0.48 -0.42
C ALA A 157 2.58 0.76 0.44
N MET A 158 1.80 0.64 1.50
CA MET A 158 1.59 1.71 2.49
C MET A 158 1.58 1.15 3.90
N THR A 159 1.68 2.04 4.91
CA THR A 159 1.51 1.59 6.29
C THR A 159 0.03 1.31 6.59
N VAL A 160 -0.22 0.41 7.56
CA VAL A 160 -1.57 0.12 8.05
C VAL A 160 -2.31 1.40 8.45
N HIS A 161 -1.62 2.37 9.08
CA HIS A 161 -2.23 3.65 9.46
C HIS A 161 -2.70 4.46 8.25
N LYS A 162 -1.92 4.50 7.18
CA LYS A 162 -2.29 5.22 5.94
C LYS A 162 -3.43 4.57 5.17
N SER A 163 -3.71 3.30 5.42
CA SER A 163 -4.83 2.58 4.81
C SER A 163 -6.17 2.77 5.53
N GLN A 164 -6.20 3.52 6.63
CA GLN A 164 -7.44 3.81 7.35
C GLN A 164 -8.44 4.53 6.44
N GLY A 165 -9.68 4.05 6.42
CA GLY A 165 -10.72 4.56 5.52
C GLY A 165 -10.75 3.91 4.13
N SER A 166 -9.71 3.14 3.75
CA SER A 166 -9.67 2.41 2.48
C SER A 166 -9.93 0.91 2.68
N GLU A 167 -10.44 0.24 1.65
CA GLU A 167 -10.64 -1.21 1.63
C GLU A 167 -10.19 -1.76 0.28
N PHE A 168 -9.68 -2.99 0.27
CA PHE A 168 -9.12 -3.67 -0.89
C PHE A 168 -9.67 -5.10 -0.96
N ASP A 169 -9.77 -5.68 -2.14
CA ASP A 169 -10.26 -7.06 -2.24
C ASP A 169 -9.26 -8.05 -1.64
N ARG A 170 -7.97 -7.87 -1.94
CA ARG A 170 -6.89 -8.71 -1.42
C ARG A 170 -5.83 -7.85 -0.76
N VAL A 171 -5.39 -8.27 0.43
CA VAL A 171 -4.37 -7.58 1.21
C VAL A 171 -3.23 -8.53 1.57
N VAL A 172 -2.01 -8.07 1.46
CA VAL A 172 -0.85 -8.67 2.12
C VAL A 172 -0.45 -7.77 3.28
N LEU A 173 -0.47 -8.30 4.50
CA LEU A 173 -0.06 -7.59 5.70
C LEU A 173 1.34 -8.06 6.12
N ILE A 174 2.34 -7.20 5.97
CA ILE A 174 3.74 -7.49 6.31
C ILE A 174 4.02 -7.00 7.73
N LEU A 175 4.44 -7.96 8.57
CA LEU A 175 4.92 -7.73 9.93
C LEU A 175 6.46 -7.67 9.95
N PRO A 176 7.09 -6.98 10.90
CA PRO A 176 8.55 -6.99 11.06
C PRO A 176 9.06 -8.34 11.61
N ASP A 177 10.37 -8.53 11.53
CA ASP A 177 11.07 -9.71 12.05
C ASP A 177 11.22 -9.72 13.59
N LYS A 178 11.01 -8.58 14.22
CA LYS A 178 11.11 -8.40 15.67
C LYS A 178 9.98 -7.52 16.20
N ASP A 179 9.78 -7.58 17.50
CA ASP A 179 8.76 -6.77 18.15
C ASP A 179 9.12 -5.28 18.17
N TYR A 180 8.09 -4.46 18.00
CA TYR A 180 8.13 -3.01 18.10
C TYR A 180 6.95 -2.53 18.97
N PRO A 181 7.10 -1.43 19.74
CA PRO A 181 6.02 -0.90 20.59
C PRO A 181 4.71 -0.61 19.85
N LEU A 182 4.78 -0.25 18.58
CA LEU A 182 3.60 0.01 17.74
C LEU A 182 2.84 -1.27 17.33
N MET A 183 3.48 -2.45 17.47
CA MET A 183 2.84 -3.73 17.16
C MET A 183 1.83 -4.07 18.24
N THR A 184 0.57 -3.77 17.96
CA THR A 184 -0.56 -3.94 18.88
C THR A 184 -1.67 -4.73 18.21
N ARG A 185 -2.58 -5.26 19.02
CA ARG A 185 -3.76 -5.97 18.54
C ARG A 185 -4.61 -5.09 17.61
N GLU A 186 -4.72 -3.81 17.93
CA GLU A 186 -5.50 -2.84 17.14
C GLU A 186 -4.87 -2.60 15.77
N LEU A 187 -3.54 -2.56 15.67
CA LEU A 187 -2.84 -2.44 14.39
C LEU A 187 -3.09 -3.68 13.53
N ILE A 188 -2.94 -4.89 14.10
CA ILE A 188 -3.22 -6.14 13.38
C ILE A 188 -4.67 -6.17 12.92
N TYR A 189 -5.63 -5.88 13.82
CA TYR A 189 -7.06 -5.83 13.49
C TYR A 189 -7.34 -4.84 12.35
N THR A 190 -6.77 -3.61 12.43
CA THR A 190 -6.93 -2.60 11.38
C THR A 190 -6.42 -3.12 10.04
N GLY A 191 -5.24 -3.76 10.00
CA GLY A 191 -4.69 -4.33 8.77
C GLY A 191 -5.55 -5.45 8.18
N LEU A 192 -6.03 -6.38 9.03
CA LEU A 192 -6.88 -7.49 8.60
C LEU A 192 -8.22 -7.01 8.02
N THR A 193 -8.84 -6.01 8.65
CA THR A 193 -10.14 -5.47 8.22
C THR A 193 -10.06 -4.58 6.98
N ARG A 194 -8.88 -4.36 6.40
CA ARG A 194 -8.76 -3.69 5.09
C ARG A 194 -9.07 -4.63 3.92
N ALA A 195 -9.08 -5.95 4.14
CA ALA A 195 -9.38 -6.92 3.12
C ALA A 195 -10.89 -7.24 3.06
N ARG A 196 -11.48 -7.15 1.88
CA ARG A 196 -12.87 -7.54 1.62
C ARG A 196 -13.01 -9.05 1.37
N GLN A 197 -12.00 -9.67 0.74
CA GLN A 197 -12.07 -11.06 0.28
C GLN A 197 -10.96 -11.93 0.91
N LYS A 198 -9.70 -11.53 0.77
CA LYS A 198 -8.56 -12.32 1.22
C LYS A 198 -7.47 -11.46 1.85
N VAL A 199 -6.96 -11.89 3.00
CA VAL A 199 -5.75 -11.33 3.61
C VAL A 199 -4.70 -12.41 3.81
N SER A 200 -3.45 -12.11 3.40
CA SER A 200 -2.27 -12.92 3.69
C SER A 200 -1.40 -12.18 4.69
N VAL A 201 -1.16 -12.76 5.87
CA VAL A 201 -0.34 -12.17 6.92
C VAL A 201 1.04 -12.79 6.87
N TRP A 202 2.06 -11.95 6.71
CA TRP A 202 3.45 -12.35 6.54
C TRP A 202 4.30 -11.89 7.72
N GLY A 203 5.05 -12.79 8.32
CA GLY A 203 5.91 -12.48 9.45
C GLY A 203 6.27 -13.70 10.28
N THR A 204 6.70 -13.49 11.51
CA THR A 204 7.03 -14.56 12.45
C THR A 204 5.93 -14.77 13.48
N GLU A 205 5.70 -16.02 13.87
CA GLU A 205 4.67 -16.38 14.88
C GLU A 205 4.89 -15.65 16.22
N PRO A 206 6.14 -15.51 16.74
CA PRO A 206 6.38 -14.78 17.99
C PRO A 206 5.94 -13.32 17.92
N VAL A 207 6.24 -12.62 16.81
CA VAL A 207 5.85 -11.21 16.63
C VAL A 207 4.34 -11.06 16.58
N LEU A 208 3.65 -11.91 15.82
CA LEU A 208 2.19 -11.88 15.75
C LEU A 208 1.55 -12.15 17.11
N THR A 209 2.02 -13.16 17.84
CA THR A 209 1.51 -13.53 19.18
C THR A 209 1.69 -12.38 20.17
N THR A 210 2.87 -11.75 20.18
CA THR A 210 3.15 -10.60 21.03
C THR A 210 2.25 -9.41 20.67
N ALA A 211 2.09 -9.11 19.38
CA ALA A 211 1.23 -8.03 18.91
C ALA A 211 -0.24 -8.22 19.32
N ILE A 212 -0.77 -9.44 19.19
CA ILE A 212 -2.16 -9.76 19.56
C ILE A 212 -2.38 -9.64 21.07
N SER A 213 -1.38 -9.96 21.89
CA SER A 213 -1.47 -9.87 23.35
C SER A 213 -1.42 -8.41 23.87
N ARG A 214 -0.79 -7.49 23.10
CA ARG A 214 -0.59 -6.10 23.47
C ARG A 214 -1.82 -5.25 23.10
N LYS A 215 -2.43 -4.62 24.10
CA LYS A 215 -3.48 -3.62 23.94
C LYS A 215 -2.88 -2.21 23.93
N ILE A 216 -3.49 -1.30 23.17
CA ILE A 216 -3.15 0.12 23.28
C ILE A 216 -3.69 0.66 24.60
N GLU A 217 -2.81 1.12 25.48
CA GLU A 217 -3.20 1.95 26.61
C GLU A 217 -3.35 3.38 26.10
N ARG A 218 -4.59 3.81 25.89
CA ARG A 218 -4.89 5.21 25.55
C ARG A 218 -4.90 6.01 26.85
N SER A 219 -3.80 6.66 27.21
CA SER A 219 -3.83 7.76 28.18
C SER A 219 -4.46 8.97 27.49
N SER A 220 -5.76 9.17 27.62
CA SER A 220 -6.37 10.44 27.22
C SER A 220 -6.21 11.39 28.40
N GLY A 221 -5.49 12.51 28.21
CA GLY A 221 -5.48 13.62 29.19
C GLY A 221 -6.85 14.28 29.42
N LEU A 222 -7.90 13.76 28.75
CA LEU A 222 -9.28 14.21 28.93
C LEU A 222 -9.81 13.94 30.35
N ARG A 223 -9.36 12.86 30.97
CA ARG A 223 -9.78 12.52 32.34
C ARG A 223 -9.17 13.49 33.34
N GLU A 224 -7.91 13.86 33.17
CA GLU A 224 -7.25 14.87 34.02
C GLU A 224 -7.84 16.27 33.77
N ALA A 225 -8.15 16.61 32.49
CA ALA A 225 -8.74 17.91 32.16
C ALA A 225 -10.23 18.09 32.53
N LEU A 226 -10.96 17.02 32.83
CA LEU A 226 -12.38 17.08 33.22
C LEU A 226 -12.61 16.93 34.74
N TRP A 227 -11.59 16.53 35.51
CA TRP A 227 -11.73 16.25 36.95
C TRP A 227 -10.74 17.03 37.81
N GLU A 228 -10.00 17.99 37.24
CA GLU A 228 -9.35 19.12 37.91
C GLU A 228 -10.23 20.39 37.75
#